data_5dadbd57ae728b1aa7c0043521258b00
#
_entry.id   5dadbd57ae728b1aa7c0043521258b00
#
_cell.length_a   1.000
_cell.length_b   1.000
_cell.length_c   1.000
_cell.angle_alpha   90.00
_cell.angle_beta   90.00
_cell.angle_gamma   90.00
#
_symmetry.space_group_name_H-M   'P 1'
#
loop_
_entity.id
_entity.type
_entity.pdbx_description
1 polymer ?
#
loop_
_entity_poly.entity_id
_entity_poly.type
_entity_poly.pdbx_seq_one_letter_code
_entity_poly.pdbx_strand_id
1 'polypeptide(L)'
;MQVGNETRPGMLWETGRLYNDKGDIPGGWSNYAALTTAGYDAVKSVFPDAQVIVHIDNAYQDNTWFFDKLKANGGKFDMIGLSHYPMTNSQMTWKAMNSAAILNIKTLASKYGCKVMVCEVGVKASASEIATSTQCLTDFMNSVKSLSVCAGVFYWEPQVDGKWKPSIYEKSDRNWGAYSMGAFTSDGSTFSPTSILSAFGE
;
A
#
# COMPACT_ATOMS: atom_id res chain seq x y z
N MET A 1 2.22 12.68 -6.51
CA MET A 1 1.83 12.98 -5.11
C MET A 1 0.68 12.06 -4.72
N GLN A 2 0.63 11.59 -3.46
CA GLN A 2 -0.41 10.69 -2.97
C GLN A 2 -1.48 11.50 -2.21
N VAL A 3 -2.75 11.31 -2.59
CA VAL A 3 -3.91 11.94 -1.92
C VAL A 3 -4.60 10.88 -1.06
N GLY A 4 -4.38 10.97 0.24
CA GLY A 4 -4.80 9.97 1.22
C GLY A 4 -3.86 8.76 1.29
N ASN A 5 -3.99 7.97 2.35
CA ASN A 5 -3.24 6.73 2.58
C ASN A 5 -4.22 5.59 2.86
N GLU A 6 -4.08 4.48 2.10
CA GLU A 6 -4.92 3.27 2.25
C GLU A 6 -6.43 3.58 2.37
N THR A 7 -6.93 4.37 1.43
CA THR A 7 -8.27 4.95 1.50
C THR A 7 -9.41 4.00 1.11
N ARG A 8 -9.20 2.67 1.17
CA ARG A 8 -10.27 1.69 0.89
C ARG A 8 -11.52 1.91 1.74
N PRO A 9 -11.45 2.22 3.05
CA PRO A 9 -12.66 2.52 3.83
C PRO A 9 -13.15 3.96 3.66
N GLY A 10 -12.53 4.75 2.78
CA GLY A 10 -12.74 6.18 2.64
C GLY A 10 -11.72 6.99 3.41
N MET A 11 -11.87 8.32 3.40
CA MET A 11 -11.01 9.26 4.12
C MET A 11 -11.81 10.42 4.72
N LEU A 12 -11.22 11.14 5.68
CA LEU A 12 -11.86 12.28 6.36
C LEU A 12 -13.25 11.93 6.90
N TRP A 13 -13.28 10.88 7.72
CA TRP A 13 -14.50 10.38 8.35
C TRP A 13 -15.09 11.44 9.28
N GLU A 14 -16.43 11.58 9.37
CA GLU A 14 -17.45 10.70 8.71
C GLU A 14 -17.72 11.08 7.23
N THR A 15 -17.32 12.26 6.77
CA THR A 15 -17.73 12.82 5.47
C THR A 15 -17.43 11.89 4.30
N GLY A 16 -16.21 11.39 4.20
CA GLY A 16 -15.78 10.53 3.09
C GLY A 16 -15.72 9.04 3.43
N ARG A 17 -16.45 8.59 4.46
CA ARG A 17 -16.57 7.17 4.80
C ARG A 17 -17.38 6.43 3.75
N LEU A 18 -16.90 5.27 3.27
CA LEU A 18 -17.52 4.54 2.18
C LEU A 18 -18.54 3.52 2.63
N TYR A 19 -18.27 2.79 3.70
CA TYR A 19 -19.13 1.71 4.20
C TYR A 19 -19.05 1.52 5.71
N ASN A 20 -20.03 0.82 6.24
CA ASN A 20 -20.11 0.36 7.61
C ASN A 20 -20.57 -1.12 7.64
N ASP A 21 -20.92 -1.65 8.80
CA ASP A 21 -21.36 -3.04 8.98
C ASP A 21 -22.63 -3.40 8.19
N LYS A 22 -23.36 -2.40 7.70
CA LYS A 22 -24.59 -2.58 6.90
C LYS A 22 -24.35 -2.45 5.39
N GLY A 23 -23.13 -2.20 4.95
CA GLY A 23 -22.76 -1.99 3.55
C GLY A 23 -22.36 -0.55 3.22
N ASP A 24 -22.56 -0.17 1.95
CA ASP A 24 -22.22 1.17 1.47
C ASP A 24 -23.03 2.25 2.20
N ILE A 25 -22.36 3.32 2.60
CA ILE A 25 -23.02 4.49 3.20
C ILE A 25 -23.65 5.33 2.08
N PRO A 26 -24.95 5.70 2.20
CA PRO A 26 -25.58 6.59 1.22
C PRO A 26 -24.77 7.89 1.03
N GLY A 27 -24.40 8.20 -0.21
CA GLY A 27 -23.58 9.38 -0.52
C GLY A 27 -22.08 9.22 -0.24
N GLY A 28 -21.63 8.13 0.40
CA GLY A 28 -20.24 7.93 0.76
C GLY A 28 -19.31 7.98 -0.45
N TRP A 29 -19.64 7.29 -1.53
CA TRP A 29 -18.84 7.29 -2.75
C TRP A 29 -18.78 8.64 -3.45
N SER A 30 -19.85 9.40 -3.51
CA SER A 30 -19.84 10.75 -4.09
C SER A 30 -19.02 11.71 -3.24
N ASN A 31 -19.12 11.62 -1.92
CA ASN A 31 -18.33 12.42 -1.00
C ASN A 31 -16.84 12.08 -1.11
N TYR A 32 -16.49 10.79 -1.11
CA TYR A 32 -15.10 10.32 -1.27
C TYR A 32 -14.51 10.77 -2.62
N ALA A 33 -15.28 10.64 -3.71
CA ALA A 33 -14.86 11.12 -5.03
C ALA A 33 -14.66 12.64 -5.06
N ALA A 34 -15.51 13.41 -4.40
CA ALA A 34 -15.35 14.86 -4.27
C ALA A 34 -14.07 15.23 -3.49
N LEU A 35 -13.79 14.52 -2.38
CA LEU A 35 -12.57 14.73 -1.59
C LEU A 35 -11.29 14.37 -2.36
N THR A 36 -11.27 13.23 -3.06
CA THR A 36 -10.12 12.83 -3.89
C THR A 36 -9.91 13.81 -5.05
N THR A 37 -10.99 14.27 -5.67
CA THR A 37 -10.93 15.26 -6.78
C THR A 37 -10.45 16.62 -6.29
N ALA A 38 -10.89 17.08 -5.11
CA ALA A 38 -10.38 18.32 -4.52
C ALA A 38 -8.87 18.25 -4.26
N GLY A 39 -8.38 17.11 -3.74
CA GLY A 39 -6.95 16.86 -3.58
C GLY A 39 -6.20 16.80 -4.91
N TYR A 40 -6.78 16.14 -5.92
CA TYR A 40 -6.24 16.10 -7.28
C TYR A 40 -6.09 17.50 -7.86
N ASP A 41 -7.17 18.30 -7.86
CA ASP A 41 -7.19 19.63 -8.42
C ASP A 41 -6.23 20.58 -7.67
N ALA A 42 -6.11 20.44 -6.34
CA ALA A 42 -5.14 21.20 -5.54
C ALA A 42 -3.69 20.88 -5.94
N VAL A 43 -3.35 19.60 -6.11
CA VAL A 43 -2.01 19.21 -6.60
C VAL A 43 -1.76 19.79 -7.99
N LYS A 44 -2.69 19.65 -8.93
CA LYS A 44 -2.54 20.13 -10.31
C LYS A 44 -2.47 21.65 -10.42
N SER A 45 -3.07 22.38 -9.50
CA SER A 45 -2.99 23.84 -9.49
C SER A 45 -1.59 24.37 -9.15
N VAL A 46 -0.80 23.59 -8.40
CA VAL A 46 0.56 23.98 -7.98
C VAL A 46 1.64 23.24 -8.79
N PHE A 47 1.39 21.98 -9.10
CA PHE A 47 2.30 21.09 -9.81
C PHE A 47 1.57 20.39 -10.95
N PRO A 48 1.35 21.09 -12.11
CA PRO A 48 0.52 20.58 -13.22
C PRO A 48 0.99 19.22 -13.76
N ASP A 49 2.31 18.98 -13.77
CA ASP A 49 2.92 17.76 -14.29
C ASP A 49 3.00 16.62 -13.27
N ALA A 50 2.70 16.88 -11.99
CA ALA A 50 2.78 15.85 -10.95
C ALA A 50 1.72 14.78 -11.16
N GLN A 51 2.11 13.49 -11.02
CA GLN A 51 1.17 12.37 -11.01
C GLN A 51 0.47 12.31 -9.66
N VAL A 52 -0.86 12.24 -9.69
CA VAL A 52 -1.70 12.14 -8.50
C VAL A 52 -2.13 10.70 -8.29
N ILE A 53 -1.82 10.15 -7.11
CA ILE A 53 -2.05 8.76 -6.73
C ILE A 53 -3.24 8.68 -5.79
N VAL A 54 -4.18 7.76 -6.08
CA VAL A 54 -5.15 7.24 -5.11
C VAL A 54 -4.63 5.89 -4.63
N HIS A 55 -4.44 5.78 -3.31
CA HIS A 55 -3.79 4.64 -2.67
C HIS A 55 -4.77 3.82 -1.84
N ILE A 56 -4.76 2.50 -2.07
CA ILE A 56 -5.53 1.51 -1.29
C ILE A 56 -4.65 0.34 -0.87
N ASP A 57 -5.10 -0.38 0.14
CA ASP A 57 -4.45 -1.58 0.67
C ASP A 57 -4.65 -2.84 -0.19
N ASN A 58 -4.08 -3.98 0.25
CA ASN A 58 -4.35 -5.33 -0.27
C ASN A 58 -4.17 -5.50 -1.80
N ALA A 59 -2.94 -5.28 -2.28
CA ALA A 59 -2.59 -5.44 -3.69
C ALA A 59 -2.98 -6.81 -4.29
N TYR A 60 -3.07 -7.87 -3.48
CA TYR A 60 -3.39 -9.24 -3.90
C TYR A 60 -4.88 -9.49 -4.15
N GLN A 61 -5.76 -8.54 -3.84
CA GLN A 61 -7.20 -8.65 -4.09
C GLN A 61 -7.57 -8.04 -5.44
N ASP A 62 -8.71 -8.42 -6.00
CA ASP A 62 -9.29 -7.68 -7.12
C ASP A 62 -9.76 -6.31 -6.62
N ASN A 63 -9.09 -5.28 -7.08
CA ASN A 63 -9.37 -3.89 -6.72
C ASN A 63 -10.14 -3.11 -7.79
N THR A 64 -10.54 -3.76 -8.88
CA THR A 64 -11.26 -3.08 -9.98
C THR A 64 -12.58 -2.47 -9.53
N TRP A 65 -13.32 -3.17 -8.66
CA TRP A 65 -14.59 -2.68 -8.13
C TRP A 65 -14.46 -1.31 -7.44
N PHE A 66 -13.33 -1.08 -6.74
CA PHE A 66 -13.10 0.17 -6.02
C PHE A 66 -12.91 1.34 -6.98
N PHE A 67 -12.02 1.18 -7.95
CA PHE A 67 -11.73 2.22 -8.94
C PHE A 67 -12.89 2.43 -9.92
N ASP A 68 -13.69 1.39 -10.23
CA ASP A 68 -14.94 1.54 -10.97
C ASP A 68 -15.93 2.46 -10.24
N LYS A 69 -16.16 2.21 -8.94
CA LYS A 69 -17.04 3.05 -8.12
C LYS A 69 -16.48 4.49 -7.98
N LEU A 70 -15.17 4.64 -7.77
CA LEU A 70 -14.55 5.96 -7.70
C LEU A 70 -14.76 6.75 -8.99
N LYS A 71 -14.49 6.14 -10.16
CA LYS A 71 -14.68 6.80 -11.47
C LYS A 71 -16.15 7.07 -11.77
N ALA A 72 -17.05 6.14 -11.46
CA ALA A 72 -18.48 6.32 -11.64
C ALA A 72 -19.03 7.52 -10.83
N ASN A 73 -18.39 7.89 -9.73
CA ASN A 73 -18.73 9.05 -8.91
C ASN A 73 -17.88 10.30 -9.23
N GLY A 74 -17.12 10.30 -10.33
CA GLY A 74 -16.38 11.48 -10.80
C GLY A 74 -15.01 11.69 -10.13
N GLY A 75 -14.49 10.70 -9.40
CA GLY A 75 -13.16 10.77 -8.78
C GLY A 75 -12.04 10.76 -9.81
N LYS A 76 -11.01 11.56 -9.56
CA LYS A 76 -9.85 11.75 -10.44
C LYS A 76 -8.59 11.15 -9.84
N PHE A 77 -7.76 10.55 -10.68
CA PHE A 77 -6.39 10.11 -10.39
C PHE A 77 -5.59 9.95 -11.69
N ASP A 78 -4.26 10.05 -11.61
CA ASP A 78 -3.35 9.76 -12.72
C ASP A 78 -2.71 8.37 -12.56
N MET A 79 -2.62 7.86 -11.32
CA MET A 79 -1.92 6.63 -10.99
C MET A 79 -2.62 5.94 -9.82
N ILE A 80 -2.57 4.62 -9.80
CA ILE A 80 -3.10 3.80 -8.71
C ILE A 80 -1.96 3.44 -7.76
N GLY A 81 -2.18 3.61 -6.45
CA GLY A 81 -1.29 3.17 -5.39
C GLY A 81 -1.82 1.92 -4.68
N LEU A 82 -0.94 0.99 -4.37
CA LEU A 82 -1.28 -0.25 -3.65
C LEU A 82 -0.30 -0.51 -2.53
N SER A 83 -0.78 -1.06 -1.39
CA SER A 83 0.07 -1.68 -0.37
C SER A 83 0.13 -3.19 -0.58
N HIS A 84 1.32 -3.77 -0.45
CA HIS A 84 1.56 -5.21 -0.58
C HIS A 84 2.33 -5.77 0.61
N TYR A 85 1.63 -6.51 1.47
CA TYR A 85 2.17 -7.20 2.64
C TYR A 85 1.96 -8.72 2.51
N PRO A 86 2.79 -9.44 1.75
CA PRO A 86 2.53 -10.82 1.31
C PRO A 86 2.61 -11.87 2.40
N MET A 87 3.02 -11.50 3.62
CA MET A 87 3.14 -12.43 4.75
C MET A 87 2.11 -12.19 5.86
N THR A 88 1.06 -11.40 5.58
CA THR A 88 0.03 -11.05 6.57
C THR A 88 -1.21 -11.92 6.53
N ASN A 89 -1.45 -12.63 5.43
CA ASN A 89 -2.62 -13.48 5.26
C ASN A 89 -2.30 -14.93 5.67
N SER A 90 -3.03 -15.48 6.64
CA SER A 90 -2.83 -16.85 7.10
C SER A 90 -3.40 -17.94 6.17
N GLN A 91 -4.26 -17.55 5.23
CA GLN A 91 -4.93 -18.48 4.30
C GLN A 91 -4.26 -18.57 2.94
N MET A 92 -3.31 -17.68 2.65
CA MET A 92 -2.58 -17.65 1.39
C MET A 92 -1.07 -17.74 1.63
N THR A 93 -0.38 -18.46 0.76
CA THR A 93 1.08 -18.41 0.76
C THR A 93 1.56 -17.07 0.19
N TRP A 94 2.74 -16.61 0.60
CA TRP A 94 3.34 -15.41 0.05
C TRP A 94 3.52 -15.49 -1.48
N LYS A 95 3.80 -16.68 -2.03
CA LYS A 95 3.89 -16.91 -3.48
C LYS A 95 2.56 -16.63 -4.19
N ALA A 96 1.47 -17.13 -3.62
CA ALA A 96 0.13 -16.89 -4.16
C ALA A 96 -0.24 -15.40 -4.05
N MET A 97 0.12 -14.72 -2.95
CA MET A 97 -0.13 -13.29 -2.79
C MET A 97 0.70 -12.45 -3.78
N ASN A 98 1.99 -12.76 -3.98
CA ASN A 98 2.82 -12.10 -4.99
C ASN A 98 2.21 -12.26 -6.40
N SER A 99 1.86 -13.48 -6.79
CA SER A 99 1.26 -13.75 -8.09
C SER A 99 -0.05 -13.01 -8.31
N ALA A 100 -0.91 -12.98 -7.28
CA ALA A 100 -2.18 -12.24 -7.33
C ALA A 100 -1.96 -10.71 -7.42
N ALA A 101 -0.99 -10.17 -6.68
CA ALA A 101 -0.65 -8.75 -6.74
C ALA A 101 -0.12 -8.35 -8.14
N ILE A 102 0.74 -9.17 -8.74
CA ILE A 102 1.25 -8.95 -10.10
C ILE A 102 0.11 -8.97 -11.14
N LEU A 103 -0.83 -9.92 -11.01
CA LEU A 103 -2.01 -9.97 -11.88
C LEU A 103 -2.87 -8.73 -11.72
N ASN A 104 -3.14 -8.31 -10.47
CA ASN A 104 -3.95 -7.15 -10.18
C ASN A 104 -3.30 -5.85 -10.70
N ILE A 105 -1.98 -5.67 -10.55
CA ILE A 105 -1.23 -4.53 -11.13
C ILE A 105 -1.45 -4.45 -12.64
N LYS A 106 -1.31 -5.58 -13.36
CA LYS A 106 -1.53 -5.63 -14.82
C LYS A 106 -2.98 -5.29 -15.18
N THR A 107 -3.93 -5.87 -14.44
CA THR A 107 -5.37 -5.67 -14.68
C THR A 107 -5.77 -4.22 -14.50
N LEU A 108 -5.35 -3.61 -13.38
CA LEU A 108 -5.65 -2.21 -13.08
C LEU A 108 -5.01 -1.27 -14.11
N ALA A 109 -3.73 -1.47 -14.42
CA ALA A 109 -3.05 -0.64 -15.42
C ALA A 109 -3.72 -0.71 -16.79
N SER A 110 -4.08 -1.92 -17.25
CA SER A 110 -4.77 -2.12 -18.52
C SER A 110 -6.17 -1.50 -18.53
N LYS A 111 -6.93 -1.71 -17.46
CA LYS A 111 -8.33 -1.25 -17.37
C LYS A 111 -8.45 0.27 -17.31
N TYR A 112 -7.56 0.93 -16.57
CA TYR A 112 -7.65 2.38 -16.35
C TYR A 112 -6.68 3.20 -17.20
N GLY A 113 -5.81 2.55 -17.97
CA GLY A 113 -4.84 3.23 -18.84
C GLY A 113 -3.80 4.05 -18.05
N CYS A 114 -3.43 3.62 -16.86
CA CYS A 114 -2.51 4.33 -15.98
C CYS A 114 -1.43 3.39 -15.42
N LYS A 115 -0.36 3.97 -14.86
CA LYS A 115 0.62 3.17 -14.11
C LYS A 115 0.10 2.84 -12.70
N VAL A 116 0.70 1.80 -12.12
CA VAL A 116 0.45 1.40 -10.74
C VAL A 116 1.75 1.55 -9.95
N MET A 117 1.67 2.16 -8.77
CA MET A 117 2.76 2.29 -7.80
C MET A 117 2.50 1.31 -6.64
N VAL A 118 3.50 0.56 -6.23
CA VAL A 118 3.45 -0.12 -4.94
C VAL A 118 3.94 0.87 -3.89
N CYS A 119 3.00 1.58 -3.28
CA CYS A 119 3.27 2.65 -2.32
C CYS A 119 3.84 2.13 -1.01
N GLU A 120 3.52 0.89 -0.68
CA GLU A 120 4.04 0.22 0.51
C GLU A 120 4.29 -1.26 0.21
N VAL A 121 5.45 -1.76 0.61
CA VAL A 121 5.74 -3.19 0.73
C VAL A 121 6.46 -3.44 2.04
N GLY A 122 6.16 -4.55 2.68
CA GLY A 122 6.86 -4.99 3.89
C GLY A 122 6.77 -6.50 4.06
N VAL A 123 7.80 -7.08 4.67
CA VAL A 123 7.88 -8.52 4.98
C VAL A 123 8.35 -8.70 6.41
N LYS A 124 8.11 -9.86 7.01
CA LYS A 124 8.47 -10.15 8.40
C LYS A 124 9.98 -10.17 8.59
N ALA A 125 10.48 -9.51 9.64
CA ALA A 125 11.90 -9.32 9.91
C ALA A 125 12.41 -10.06 11.15
N SER A 126 11.63 -11.00 11.73
CA SER A 126 12.14 -11.82 12.83
C SER A 126 13.29 -12.72 12.34
N ALA A 127 14.23 -13.04 13.23
CA ALA A 127 15.42 -13.82 12.87
C ALA A 127 15.10 -15.15 12.17
N SER A 128 13.98 -15.80 12.54
CA SER A 128 13.51 -17.04 11.92
C SER A 128 12.89 -16.84 10.53
N GLU A 129 12.49 -15.63 10.17
CA GLU A 129 11.75 -15.35 8.95
C GLU A 129 12.58 -14.63 7.87
N ILE A 130 13.73 -14.05 8.22
CA ILE A 130 14.57 -13.25 7.29
C ILE A 130 14.84 -13.98 5.97
N ALA A 131 15.23 -15.26 6.01
CA ALA A 131 15.52 -16.03 4.81
C ALA A 131 14.29 -16.17 3.88
N THR A 132 13.13 -16.52 4.46
CA THR A 132 11.87 -16.62 3.71
C THR A 132 11.42 -15.25 3.21
N SER A 133 11.56 -14.21 4.00
CA SER A 133 11.22 -12.84 3.65
C SER A 133 12.09 -12.29 2.51
N THR A 134 13.39 -12.61 2.53
CA THR A 134 14.29 -12.28 1.42
C THR A 134 13.82 -12.94 0.12
N GLN A 135 13.50 -14.24 0.15
CA GLN A 135 12.98 -14.94 -1.02
C GLN A 135 11.67 -14.34 -1.51
N CYS A 136 10.76 -14.06 -0.59
CA CYS A 136 9.45 -13.48 -0.88
C CYS A 136 9.58 -12.11 -1.59
N LEU A 137 10.40 -11.23 -1.03
CA LEU A 137 10.57 -9.88 -1.57
C LEU A 137 11.35 -9.90 -2.88
N THR A 138 12.40 -10.74 -3.00
CA THR A 138 13.16 -10.92 -4.24
C THR A 138 12.28 -11.41 -5.38
N ASP A 139 11.41 -12.40 -5.13
CA ASP A 139 10.43 -12.90 -6.11
C ASP A 139 9.50 -11.79 -6.60
N PHE A 140 8.96 -11.01 -5.67
CA PHE A 140 8.09 -9.88 -5.99
C PHE A 140 8.83 -8.81 -6.79
N MET A 141 10.01 -8.38 -6.34
CA MET A 141 10.81 -7.33 -6.99
C MET A 141 11.23 -7.72 -8.41
N ASN A 142 11.67 -8.98 -8.62
CA ASN A 142 12.01 -9.47 -9.95
C ASN A 142 10.79 -9.43 -10.88
N SER A 143 9.61 -9.77 -10.36
CA SER A 143 8.37 -9.74 -11.13
C SER A 143 7.98 -8.31 -11.51
N VAL A 144 8.01 -7.35 -10.56
CA VAL A 144 7.61 -5.95 -10.84
C VAL A 144 8.64 -5.20 -11.70
N LYS A 145 9.93 -5.49 -11.58
CA LYS A 145 10.99 -4.90 -12.44
C LYS A 145 10.74 -5.18 -13.93
N SER A 146 10.10 -6.29 -14.26
CA SER A 146 9.76 -6.65 -15.64
C SER A 146 8.50 -5.95 -16.16
N LEU A 147 7.75 -5.23 -15.32
CA LEU A 147 6.48 -4.61 -15.67
C LEU A 147 6.64 -3.11 -15.94
N SER A 148 6.60 -2.72 -17.21
CA SER A 148 6.62 -1.31 -17.61
C SER A 148 5.46 -0.48 -17.04
N VAL A 149 4.38 -1.14 -16.63
CA VAL A 149 3.21 -0.51 -15.99
C VAL A 149 3.37 -0.30 -14.49
N CYS A 150 4.35 -0.94 -13.84
CA CYS A 150 4.70 -0.64 -12.45
C CYS A 150 5.62 0.59 -12.41
N ALA A 151 5.21 1.63 -11.68
CA ALA A 151 5.96 2.88 -11.60
C ALA A 151 7.10 2.82 -10.58
N GLY A 152 7.03 1.89 -9.62
CA GLY A 152 8.04 1.70 -8.57
C GLY A 152 7.47 0.99 -7.35
N VAL A 153 8.35 0.70 -6.41
CA VAL A 153 8.03 0.04 -5.13
C VAL A 153 8.74 0.78 -4.00
N PHE A 154 8.00 1.13 -2.95
CA PHE A 154 8.55 1.70 -1.72
C PHE A 154 8.45 0.69 -0.58
N TYR A 155 9.56 0.48 0.13
CA TYR A 155 9.53 -0.27 1.38
C TYR A 155 8.98 0.63 2.50
N TRP A 156 7.97 0.14 3.22
CA TRP A 156 7.37 0.88 4.34
C TRP A 156 8.17 0.67 5.62
N GLU A 157 8.71 1.77 6.18
CA GLU A 157 9.45 1.79 7.44
C GLU A 157 10.50 0.65 7.56
N PRO A 158 11.51 0.58 6.66
CA PRO A 158 12.47 -0.52 6.69
C PRO A 158 13.26 -0.60 8.01
N GLN A 159 13.46 0.53 8.68
CA GLN A 159 14.18 0.65 9.97
C GLN A 159 13.18 0.68 11.12
N VAL A 160 12.38 -0.37 11.29
CA VAL A 160 11.44 -0.49 12.40
C VAL A 160 11.91 -1.54 13.39
N ASP A 161 11.89 -1.20 14.68
CA ASP A 161 11.95 -2.15 15.78
C ASP A 161 10.52 -2.45 16.23
N GLY A 162 10.08 -3.70 16.11
CA GLY A 162 8.74 -4.13 16.52
C GLY A 162 8.45 -3.96 18.00
N LYS A 163 9.46 -3.66 18.81
CA LYS A 163 9.34 -3.33 20.24
C LYS A 163 9.23 -1.82 20.48
N TRP A 164 9.60 -1.00 19.51
CA TRP A 164 9.57 0.44 19.67
C TRP A 164 8.13 0.96 19.66
N LYS A 165 7.84 1.83 20.61
CA LYS A 165 6.55 2.50 20.73
C LYS A 165 6.79 3.96 21.14
N PRO A 166 6.34 4.94 20.36
CA PRO A 166 6.45 6.33 20.75
C PRO A 166 5.73 6.59 22.08
N SER A 167 6.32 7.39 22.96
CA SER A 167 5.75 7.70 24.29
C SER A 167 4.34 8.31 24.21
N ILE A 168 4.05 9.06 23.16
CA ILE A 168 2.71 9.61 22.91
C ILE A 168 1.63 8.54 22.74
N TYR A 169 2.03 7.30 22.38
CA TYR A 169 1.12 6.19 22.16
C TYR A 169 1.20 5.11 23.24
N GLU A 170 2.00 5.30 24.30
CA GLU A 170 2.14 4.32 25.40
C GLU A 170 0.81 3.95 26.06
N LYS A 171 -0.12 4.91 26.12
CA LYS A 171 -1.45 4.74 26.71
C LYS A 171 -2.54 4.37 25.69
N SER A 172 -2.20 4.21 24.41
CA SER A 172 -3.17 3.85 23.40
C SER A 172 -3.32 2.34 23.28
N ASP A 173 -4.53 1.86 22.98
CA ASP A 173 -4.81 0.45 22.66
C ASP A 173 -4.22 0.01 21.31
N ARG A 174 -3.57 0.92 20.59
CA ARG A 174 -2.95 0.64 19.30
C ARG A 174 -1.72 -0.23 19.50
N ASN A 175 -1.73 -1.39 18.86
CA ASN A 175 -0.59 -2.32 18.88
C ASN A 175 0.45 -1.91 17.84
N TRP A 176 1.34 -1.02 18.20
CA TRP A 176 2.49 -0.64 17.37
C TRP A 176 3.50 -1.78 17.22
N GLY A 177 3.53 -2.72 18.16
CA GLY A 177 4.37 -3.92 18.10
C GLY A 177 3.97 -4.92 17.00
N ALA A 178 2.82 -4.74 16.33
CA ALA A 178 2.45 -5.51 15.15
C ALA A 178 3.32 -5.19 13.93
N TYR A 179 4.09 -4.12 13.97
CA TYR A 179 4.99 -3.68 12.92
C TYR A 179 6.34 -4.40 12.96
N SER A 180 6.33 -5.71 12.88
CA SER A 180 7.56 -6.50 12.72
C SER A 180 7.94 -6.70 11.24
N MET A 181 7.61 -5.72 10.38
CA MET A 181 7.80 -5.81 8.93
C MET A 181 8.91 -4.92 8.41
N GLY A 182 9.96 -4.71 9.21
CA GLY A 182 11.16 -3.99 8.80
C GLY A 182 12.07 -4.82 7.89
N ALA A 183 13.20 -4.22 7.53
CA ALA A 183 14.29 -4.86 6.80
C ALA A 183 15.63 -4.77 7.57
N PHE A 184 15.57 -4.34 8.82
CA PHE A 184 16.70 -4.24 9.74
C PHE A 184 16.42 -5.05 11.00
N THR A 185 17.48 -5.49 11.66
CA THR A 185 17.43 -5.97 13.03
C THR A 185 17.89 -4.88 13.98
N SER A 186 17.44 -4.90 15.24
CA SER A 186 17.87 -3.97 16.28
C SER A 186 18.33 -4.73 17.51
N ASP A 187 19.42 -4.28 18.12
CA ASP A 187 19.88 -4.73 19.45
C ASP A 187 19.40 -3.79 20.57
N GLY A 188 18.58 -2.79 20.23
CA GLY A 188 18.05 -1.76 21.13
C GLY A 188 18.87 -0.47 21.11
N SER A 189 20.04 -0.45 20.48
CA SER A 189 20.90 0.73 20.31
C SER A 189 21.28 0.99 18.86
N THR A 190 21.36 -0.06 18.05
CA THR A 190 21.83 -0.01 16.67
C THR A 190 20.89 -0.78 15.75
N PHE A 191 20.65 -0.24 14.56
CA PHE A 191 19.99 -0.94 13.47
C PHE A 191 21.02 -1.51 12.51
N SER A 192 20.88 -2.80 12.19
CA SER A 192 21.73 -3.50 11.22
C SER A 192 20.86 -4.00 10.05
N PRO A 193 21.28 -3.74 8.78
CA PRO A 193 20.53 -4.20 7.62
C PRO A 193 20.52 -5.74 7.55
N THR A 194 19.43 -6.30 7.08
CA THR A 194 19.29 -7.74 6.80
C THR A 194 19.39 -8.03 5.31
N SER A 195 19.49 -9.32 4.95
CA SER A 195 19.45 -9.76 3.54
C SER A 195 18.15 -9.39 2.81
N ILE A 196 17.09 -9.00 3.52
CA ILE A 196 15.83 -8.53 2.91
C ILE A 196 16.07 -7.37 1.95
N LEU A 197 16.99 -6.45 2.29
CA LEU A 197 17.31 -5.29 1.46
C LEU A 197 17.99 -5.66 0.13
N SER A 198 18.61 -6.84 0.01
CA SER A 198 19.21 -7.29 -1.24
C SER A 198 18.20 -7.43 -2.40
N ALA A 199 16.90 -7.55 -2.08
CA ALA A 199 15.84 -7.56 -3.08
C ALA A 199 15.74 -6.24 -3.90
N PHE A 200 16.25 -5.12 -3.35
CA PHE A 200 16.31 -3.83 -4.03
C PHE A 200 17.66 -3.57 -4.73
N GLY A 201 18.66 -4.41 -4.48
CA GLY A 201 19.99 -4.32 -5.07
C GLY A 201 19.99 -4.72 -6.54
N GLU A 202 20.84 -4.00 -7.33
CA GLU A 202 21.13 -4.04 -8.78
C GLU A 202 20.01 -3.61 -9.72
#